data_3478e658a82a609f702c5f2ee507aad1
#
_entry.id   3478e658a82a609f702c5f2ee507aad1
#
_cell.length_a   1.000
_cell.length_b   1.000
_cell.length_c   1.000
_cell.angle_alpha   90.00
_cell.angle_beta   90.00
_cell.angle_gamma   90.00
#
_symmetry.space_group_name_H-M   'P 1'
#
loop_
_entity.id
_entity.type
_entity.pdbx_description
1 polymer ?
#
loop_
_entity_poly.entity_id
_entity_poly.type
_entity_poly.pdbx_seq_one_letter_code
_entity_poly.pdbx_strand_id
1 'polypeptide(L)'
;KDLLRTLSDRSILQFFDTEYQQLYTGQYATAVLPIINILSELQFIDNAPTTVDLVKTLNDNFLVSVPIKQTELGSNITHIIGGALIQQIFTIMQAGLVKKKVILMIDEVSIVQTPSLTHILSESRKFNLTLILAQQYLMQVTAPILQSIFANMVNYFCFKLSRDDAEIVARNLNFEIDEFFLTNKNDQREILELGIRILTELNPREVIARVLAKDQYYPPFK
;
A
#
# COMPACT_ATOMS: atom_id res chain seq x y z
N LYS A 1 34.22 -12.51 8.50
CA LYS A 1 34.79 -13.88 8.25
C LYS A 1 34.24 -14.92 9.21
N ASP A 2 33.99 -14.60 10.48
CA ASP A 2 33.55 -15.57 11.48
C ASP A 2 32.09 -16.03 11.27
N LEU A 3 31.20 -15.14 10.83
CA LEU A 3 29.83 -15.48 10.45
C LEU A 3 29.76 -16.44 9.24
N LEU A 4 30.67 -16.30 8.27
CA LEU A 4 30.71 -17.21 7.11
C LEU A 4 31.04 -18.65 7.49
N ARG A 5 31.79 -18.85 8.60
CA ARG A 5 32.16 -20.20 9.11
C ARG A 5 30.98 -20.96 9.72
N THR A 6 29.91 -20.25 10.08
CA THR A 6 28.67 -20.86 10.63
C THR A 6 27.64 -21.20 9.58
N LEU A 7 27.84 -20.75 8.32
CA LEU A 7 26.93 -21.05 7.22
C LEU A 7 27.24 -22.45 6.66
N SER A 8 26.20 -23.28 6.57
CA SER A 8 26.27 -24.62 6.01
C SER A 8 26.04 -24.67 4.49
N ASP A 9 25.56 -23.57 3.89
CA ASP A 9 25.28 -23.48 2.47
C ASP A 9 26.52 -23.19 1.65
N ARG A 10 26.95 -24.19 0.87
CA ARG A 10 28.15 -24.12 0.02
C ARG A 10 28.06 -23.04 -1.07
N SER A 11 26.89 -22.78 -1.59
CA SER A 11 26.70 -21.78 -2.66
C SER A 11 26.93 -20.37 -2.14
N ILE A 12 26.48 -20.07 -0.91
CA ILE A 12 26.72 -18.79 -0.23
C ILE A 12 28.19 -18.63 0.09
N LEU A 13 28.84 -19.67 0.62
CA LEU A 13 30.30 -19.64 0.91
C LEU A 13 31.11 -19.38 -0.37
N GLN A 14 30.81 -20.09 -1.46
CA GLN A 14 31.47 -19.90 -2.75
C GLN A 14 31.27 -18.48 -3.30
N PHE A 15 30.06 -17.94 -3.21
CA PHE A 15 29.76 -16.55 -3.61
C PHE A 15 30.67 -15.55 -2.85
N PHE A 16 30.79 -15.69 -1.54
CA PHE A 16 31.61 -14.76 -0.74
C PHE A 16 33.10 -14.93 -0.96
N ASP A 17 33.57 -16.13 -1.28
CA ASP A 17 34.99 -16.40 -1.51
C ASP A 17 35.47 -16.00 -2.91
N THR A 18 34.59 -16.02 -3.91
CA THR A 18 34.98 -15.76 -5.31
C THR A 18 34.34 -14.50 -5.87
N GLU A 19 33.01 -14.44 -5.92
CA GLU A 19 32.27 -13.38 -6.64
C GLU A 19 32.21 -12.09 -5.82
N TYR A 20 31.96 -12.16 -4.52
CA TYR A 20 31.82 -10.99 -3.66
C TYR A 20 33.07 -10.14 -3.65
N GLN A 21 34.25 -10.73 -3.58
CA GLN A 21 35.51 -9.99 -3.57
C GLN A 21 35.72 -9.22 -4.89
N GLN A 22 35.38 -9.82 -6.02
CA GLN A 22 35.47 -9.17 -7.32
C GLN A 22 34.45 -8.03 -7.46
N LEU A 23 33.22 -8.24 -6.97
CA LEU A 23 32.16 -7.22 -7.00
C LEU A 23 32.50 -6.04 -6.06
N TYR A 24 33.05 -6.31 -4.88
CA TYR A 24 33.31 -5.29 -3.86
C TYR A 24 34.56 -4.43 -4.16
N THR A 25 35.55 -4.97 -4.84
CA THR A 25 36.80 -4.26 -5.21
C THR A 25 36.81 -3.65 -6.60
N GLY A 26 35.81 -3.98 -7.45
CA GLY A 26 35.72 -3.53 -8.83
C GLY A 26 34.72 -2.39 -9.05
N GLN A 27 34.42 -2.14 -10.34
CA GLN A 27 33.44 -1.11 -10.78
C GLN A 27 32.00 -1.37 -10.30
N TYR A 28 31.71 -2.52 -9.71
CA TYR A 28 30.40 -2.86 -9.12
C TYR A 28 30.25 -2.47 -7.64
N ALA A 29 31.31 -1.98 -7.00
CA ALA A 29 31.24 -1.58 -5.59
C ALA A 29 30.13 -0.56 -5.31
N THR A 30 29.95 0.41 -6.22
CA THR A 30 28.87 1.42 -6.11
C THR A 30 27.47 0.84 -6.24
N ALA A 31 27.29 -0.25 -6.97
CA ALA A 31 25.99 -0.91 -7.13
C ALA A 31 25.63 -1.79 -5.90
N VAL A 32 26.65 -2.32 -5.20
CA VAL A 32 26.47 -3.19 -4.03
C VAL A 32 26.28 -2.39 -2.74
N LEU A 33 26.88 -1.21 -2.63
CA LEU A 33 26.80 -0.36 -1.43
C LEU A 33 25.37 -0.06 -0.98
N PRO A 34 24.38 0.28 -1.84
CA PRO A 34 23.01 0.50 -1.40
C PRO A 34 22.38 -0.74 -0.75
N ILE A 35 22.69 -1.93 -1.26
CA ILE A 35 22.17 -3.20 -0.72
C ILE A 35 22.78 -3.45 0.66
N ILE A 36 24.09 -3.25 0.81
CA ILE A 36 24.78 -3.39 2.10
C ILE A 36 24.23 -2.40 3.13
N ASN A 37 24.00 -1.16 2.73
CA ASN A 37 23.43 -0.16 3.61
C ASN A 37 22.04 -0.58 4.12
N ILE A 38 21.15 -1.03 3.22
CA ILE A 38 19.83 -1.53 3.61
C ILE A 38 19.94 -2.73 4.55
N LEU A 39 20.82 -3.70 4.26
CA LEU A 39 21.02 -4.86 5.12
C LEU A 39 21.58 -4.46 6.49
N SER A 40 22.49 -3.48 6.52
CA SER A 40 23.02 -2.95 7.77
C SER A 40 21.97 -2.23 8.61
N GLU A 41 21.10 -1.48 7.96
CA GLU A 41 19.96 -0.83 8.61
C GLU A 41 18.95 -1.87 9.17
N LEU A 42 18.83 -3.06 8.55
CA LEU A 42 17.95 -4.14 9.00
C LEU A 42 18.55 -5.01 10.12
N GLN A 43 19.85 -4.85 10.47
CA GLN A 43 20.51 -5.66 11.51
C GLN A 43 19.82 -5.60 12.88
N PHE A 44 19.07 -4.53 13.19
CA PHE A 44 18.32 -4.46 14.45
C PHE A 44 17.26 -5.57 14.57
N ILE A 45 16.78 -6.14 13.45
CA ILE A 45 15.79 -7.23 13.44
C ILE A 45 16.40 -8.51 14.04
N ASP A 46 17.71 -8.76 13.82
CA ASP A 46 18.40 -9.93 14.34
C ASP A 46 18.48 -9.92 15.87
N ASN A 47 18.40 -8.74 16.47
CA ASN A 47 18.44 -8.56 17.92
C ASN A 47 17.03 -8.48 18.54
N ALA A 48 15.96 -8.74 17.75
CA ALA A 48 14.60 -8.73 18.28
C ALA A 48 14.41 -9.84 19.33
N PRO A 49 13.94 -9.51 20.54
CA PRO A 49 13.87 -10.46 21.64
C PRO A 49 12.83 -11.57 21.43
N THR A 50 11.91 -11.36 20.50
CA THR A 50 10.80 -12.29 20.22
C THR A 50 10.42 -12.28 18.75
N THR A 51 10.03 -13.44 18.24
CA THR A 51 9.39 -13.59 16.94
C THR A 51 7.88 -13.62 17.11
N VAL A 52 7.15 -13.01 16.19
CA VAL A 52 5.68 -13.00 16.17
C VAL A 52 5.21 -14.06 15.15
N ASP A 53 4.43 -15.02 15.64
CA ASP A 53 3.71 -15.93 14.76
C ASP A 53 2.46 -15.21 14.21
N LEU A 54 2.55 -14.75 12.97
CA LEU A 54 1.46 -14.03 12.32
C LEU A 54 0.21 -14.89 12.12
N VAL A 55 0.35 -16.19 11.85
CA VAL A 55 -0.81 -17.09 11.67
C VAL A 55 -1.58 -17.20 12.97
N LYS A 56 -0.89 -17.45 14.07
CA LYS A 56 -1.48 -17.47 15.40
C LYS A 56 -2.07 -16.11 15.78
N THR A 57 -1.31 -15.03 15.56
CA THR A 57 -1.76 -13.67 15.88
C THR A 57 -3.05 -13.32 15.15
N LEU A 58 -3.14 -13.62 13.85
CA LEU A 58 -4.33 -13.36 13.06
C LEU A 58 -5.52 -14.25 13.46
N ASN A 59 -5.30 -15.51 13.85
CA ASN A 59 -6.38 -16.40 14.29
C ASN A 59 -6.93 -16.06 15.68
N ASP A 60 -6.05 -15.72 16.61
CA ASP A 60 -6.42 -15.62 18.03
C ASP A 60 -6.94 -14.21 18.41
N ASN A 61 -6.62 -13.17 17.65
CA ASN A 61 -6.97 -11.81 17.99
C ASN A 61 -8.08 -11.24 17.10
N PHE A 62 -8.94 -10.43 17.69
CA PHE A 62 -9.96 -9.66 16.98
C PHE A 62 -9.38 -8.39 16.34
N LEU A 63 -8.45 -7.73 17.02
CA LEU A 63 -7.77 -6.54 16.56
C LEU A 63 -6.27 -6.68 16.79
N VAL A 64 -5.50 -6.39 15.73
CA VAL A 64 -4.03 -6.33 15.77
C VAL A 64 -3.62 -4.95 15.26
N SER A 65 -2.88 -4.20 16.05
CA SER A 65 -2.32 -2.91 15.67
C SER A 65 -0.80 -3.03 15.54
N VAL A 66 -0.27 -2.58 14.41
CA VAL A 66 1.17 -2.60 14.13
C VAL A 66 1.64 -1.16 13.88
N PRO A 67 2.09 -0.46 14.92
CA PRO A 67 2.61 0.89 14.77
C PRO A 67 4.01 0.85 14.14
N ILE A 68 4.13 1.27 12.89
CA ILE A 68 5.43 1.41 12.19
C ILE A 68 5.78 2.90 12.20
N LYS A 69 6.73 3.28 13.06
CA LYS A 69 7.09 4.68 13.25
C LYS A 69 8.24 5.09 12.31
N GLN A 70 7.92 5.78 11.24
CA GLN A 70 8.90 6.26 10.27
C GLN A 70 9.95 7.18 10.89
N THR A 71 9.59 7.96 11.92
CA THR A 71 10.51 8.84 12.65
C THR A 71 11.59 8.10 13.42
N GLU A 72 11.34 6.85 13.79
CA GLU A 72 12.31 6.01 14.53
C GLU A 72 13.10 5.11 13.59
N LEU A 73 12.48 4.58 12.55
CA LEU A 73 13.05 3.59 11.65
C LEU A 73 13.67 4.19 10.38
N GLY A 74 13.27 5.41 10.01
CA GLY A 74 13.57 5.98 8.70
C GLY A 74 12.64 5.48 7.60
N SER A 75 12.61 6.19 6.47
CA SER A 75 11.66 5.91 5.38
C SER A 75 11.92 4.56 4.71
N ASN A 76 13.18 4.23 4.43
CA ASN A 76 13.55 2.99 3.73
C ASN A 76 13.13 1.75 4.50
N ILE A 77 13.44 1.70 5.79
CA ILE A 77 13.13 0.56 6.65
C ILE A 77 11.63 0.42 6.86
N THR A 78 10.92 1.54 7.08
CA THR A 78 9.46 1.55 7.18
C THR A 78 8.81 0.97 5.94
N HIS A 79 9.29 1.37 4.75
CA HIS A 79 8.82 0.86 3.47
C HIS A 79 9.04 -0.66 3.33
N ILE A 80 10.25 -1.14 3.65
CA ILE A 80 10.59 -2.56 3.55
C ILE A 80 9.78 -3.41 4.52
N ILE A 81 9.73 -3.01 5.80
CA ILE A 81 9.01 -3.77 6.84
C ILE A 81 7.51 -3.77 6.56
N GLY A 82 6.94 -2.60 6.27
CA GLY A 82 5.51 -2.48 5.97
C GLY A 82 5.10 -3.27 4.73
N GLY A 83 5.88 -3.17 3.65
CA GLY A 83 5.63 -3.93 2.43
C GLY A 83 5.77 -5.45 2.64
N ALA A 84 6.80 -5.88 3.37
CA ALA A 84 7.00 -7.31 3.70
C ALA A 84 5.86 -7.86 4.57
N LEU A 85 5.39 -7.09 5.56
CA LEU A 85 4.28 -7.48 6.43
C LEU A 85 2.98 -7.64 5.63
N ILE A 86 2.66 -6.68 4.76
CA ILE A 86 1.48 -6.75 3.88
C ILE A 86 1.56 -8.00 3.00
N GLN A 87 2.72 -8.26 2.40
CA GLN A 87 2.94 -9.42 1.55
C GLN A 87 2.80 -10.74 2.33
N GLN A 88 3.33 -10.81 3.55
CA GLN A 88 3.20 -12.01 4.40
C GLN A 88 1.75 -12.27 4.80
N ILE A 89 1.00 -11.25 5.19
CA ILE A 89 -0.43 -11.38 5.51
C ILE A 89 -1.18 -11.92 4.29
N PHE A 90 -0.93 -11.38 3.11
CA PHE A 90 -1.55 -11.85 1.87
C PHE A 90 -1.21 -13.32 1.58
N THR A 91 0.06 -13.72 1.72
CA THR A 91 0.51 -15.10 1.52
C THR A 91 -0.16 -16.06 2.51
N ILE A 92 -0.30 -15.68 3.77
CA ILE A 92 -1.01 -16.45 4.80
C ILE A 92 -2.48 -16.66 4.42
N MET A 93 -3.13 -15.61 3.94
CA MET A 93 -4.53 -15.69 3.47
C MET A 93 -4.67 -16.55 2.23
N GLN A 94 -3.77 -16.45 1.26
CA GLN A 94 -3.74 -17.30 0.07
C GLN A 94 -3.55 -18.79 0.42
N ALA A 95 -2.69 -19.08 1.36
CA ALA A 95 -2.45 -20.44 1.84
C ALA A 95 -3.63 -21.00 2.66
N GLY A 96 -4.64 -20.19 2.96
CA GLY A 96 -5.81 -20.58 3.75
C GLY A 96 -5.49 -20.98 5.20
N LEU A 97 -4.38 -20.47 5.74
CA LEU A 97 -3.96 -20.71 7.13
C LEU A 97 -4.84 -19.94 8.15
N VAL A 98 -5.50 -18.90 7.70
CA VAL A 98 -6.52 -18.16 8.46
C VAL A 98 -7.86 -18.33 7.75
N LYS A 99 -8.85 -18.90 8.45
CA LYS A 99 -10.17 -19.24 7.86
C LYS A 99 -11.18 -18.10 7.98
N LYS A 100 -11.01 -17.21 8.95
CA LYS A 100 -11.89 -16.07 9.14
C LYS A 100 -11.58 -14.96 8.12
N LYS A 101 -12.55 -14.08 7.90
CA LYS A 101 -12.34 -12.86 7.13
C LYS A 101 -11.40 -11.93 7.88
N VAL A 102 -10.39 -11.42 7.18
CA VAL A 102 -9.46 -10.43 7.71
C VAL A 102 -9.68 -9.09 7.00
N ILE A 103 -9.71 -8.02 7.77
CA ILE A 103 -9.72 -6.66 7.27
C ILE A 103 -8.33 -6.06 7.54
N LEU A 104 -7.60 -5.76 6.50
CA LEU A 104 -6.30 -5.09 6.59
C LEU A 104 -6.48 -3.61 6.28
N MET A 105 -6.35 -2.79 7.32
CA MET A 105 -6.36 -1.33 7.17
C MET A 105 -4.93 -0.82 7.10
N ILE A 106 -4.65 -0.04 6.07
CA ILE A 106 -3.34 0.59 5.82
C ILE A 106 -3.57 2.10 5.86
N ASP A 107 -3.01 2.73 6.88
CA ASP A 107 -2.97 4.18 6.98
C ASP A 107 -1.70 4.70 6.30
N GLU A 108 -1.84 5.71 5.46
CA GLU A 108 -0.78 6.29 4.62
C GLU A 108 -0.12 5.25 3.69
N VAL A 109 -0.88 4.78 2.71
CA VAL A 109 -0.47 3.71 1.77
C VAL A 109 0.84 4.02 1.03
N SER A 110 1.11 5.29 0.78
CA SER A 110 2.34 5.74 0.10
C SER A 110 3.62 5.35 0.84
N ILE A 111 3.56 5.21 2.17
CA ILE A 111 4.73 4.85 2.99
C ILE A 111 5.10 3.38 2.82
N VAL A 112 4.13 2.51 2.60
CA VAL A 112 4.33 1.04 2.55
C VAL A 112 4.07 0.44 1.16
N GLN A 113 3.90 1.29 0.14
CA GLN A 113 3.61 0.85 -1.22
C GLN A 113 4.74 0.02 -1.83
N THR A 114 4.39 -1.13 -2.39
CA THR A 114 5.30 -2.02 -3.11
C THR A 114 4.67 -2.45 -4.43
N PRO A 115 5.44 -2.86 -5.46
CA PRO A 115 4.86 -3.36 -6.71
C PRO A 115 3.87 -4.51 -6.51
N SER A 116 4.07 -5.36 -5.49
CA SER A 116 3.16 -6.47 -5.17
C SER A 116 1.78 -6.01 -4.69
N LEU A 117 1.64 -4.77 -4.21
CA LEU A 117 0.35 -4.24 -3.76
C LEU A 117 -0.68 -4.19 -4.91
N THR A 118 -0.26 -4.00 -6.17
CA THR A 118 -1.17 -4.06 -7.32
C THR A 118 -1.82 -5.43 -7.46
N HIS A 119 -1.05 -6.49 -7.25
CA HIS A 119 -1.53 -7.87 -7.27
C HIS A 119 -2.45 -8.16 -6.07
N ILE A 120 -2.06 -7.71 -4.89
CA ILE A 120 -2.87 -7.86 -3.66
C ILE A 120 -4.24 -7.17 -3.83
N LEU A 121 -4.28 -5.96 -4.38
CA LEU A 121 -5.52 -5.22 -4.66
C LEU A 121 -6.48 -6.00 -5.57
N SER A 122 -5.97 -6.66 -6.59
CA SER A 122 -6.79 -7.42 -7.56
C SER A 122 -7.27 -8.77 -7.03
N GLU A 123 -6.53 -9.41 -6.13
CA GLU A 123 -6.74 -10.80 -5.75
C GLU A 123 -7.28 -11.02 -4.33
N SER A 124 -7.10 -10.03 -3.43
CA SER A 124 -7.34 -10.18 -1.98
C SER A 124 -8.74 -10.73 -1.63
N ARG A 125 -9.75 -10.31 -2.38
CA ARG A 125 -11.15 -10.74 -2.13
C ARG A 125 -11.35 -12.25 -2.25
N LYS A 126 -10.61 -12.92 -3.14
CA LYS A 126 -10.69 -14.38 -3.34
C LYS A 126 -10.25 -15.14 -2.11
N PHE A 127 -9.44 -14.51 -1.25
CA PHE A 127 -8.80 -15.12 -0.09
C PHE A 127 -9.34 -14.57 1.23
N ASN A 128 -10.57 -14.06 1.26
CA ASN A 128 -11.20 -13.49 2.46
C ASN A 128 -10.42 -12.31 3.09
N LEU A 129 -9.61 -11.61 2.29
CA LEU A 129 -8.89 -10.42 2.71
C LEU A 129 -9.57 -9.17 2.13
N THR A 130 -10.05 -8.30 3.01
CA THR A 130 -10.61 -7.00 2.63
C THR A 130 -9.59 -5.91 2.94
N LEU A 131 -9.36 -5.01 2.01
CA LEU A 131 -8.44 -3.89 2.17
C LEU A 131 -9.22 -2.60 2.47
N ILE A 132 -8.71 -1.83 3.41
CA ILE A 132 -9.09 -0.43 3.66
C ILE A 132 -7.80 0.38 3.53
N LEU A 133 -7.79 1.33 2.60
CA LEU A 133 -6.63 2.17 2.34
C LEU A 133 -6.96 3.61 2.69
N ALA A 134 -6.09 4.26 3.45
CA ALA A 134 -6.15 5.68 3.71
C ALA A 134 -4.91 6.37 3.11
N GLN A 135 -5.10 7.57 2.57
CA GLN A 135 -4.05 8.37 1.96
C GLN A 135 -4.40 9.85 2.01
N GLN A 136 -3.45 10.68 2.38
CA GLN A 136 -3.67 12.14 2.43
C GLN A 136 -3.47 12.78 1.05
N TYR A 137 -2.41 12.39 0.32
CA TYR A 137 -2.05 12.97 -0.98
C TYR A 137 -1.85 11.86 -2.01
N LEU A 138 -2.72 11.80 -3.02
CA LEU A 138 -2.66 10.76 -4.06
C LEU A 138 -1.40 10.84 -4.91
N MET A 139 -0.83 12.05 -5.07
CA MET A 139 0.42 12.25 -5.81
C MET A 139 1.64 11.55 -5.19
N GLN A 140 1.56 11.10 -3.94
CA GLN A 140 2.61 10.30 -3.30
C GLN A 140 2.50 8.80 -3.64
N VAL A 141 1.37 8.37 -4.18
CA VAL A 141 1.15 6.99 -4.60
C VAL A 141 1.63 6.81 -6.04
N THR A 142 2.42 5.76 -6.28
CA THR A 142 2.93 5.49 -7.63
C THR A 142 1.79 5.21 -8.62
N ALA A 143 1.95 5.64 -9.86
CA ALA A 143 0.91 5.53 -10.88
C ALA A 143 0.34 4.11 -11.06
N PRO A 144 1.13 3.02 -11.08
CA PRO A 144 0.60 1.66 -11.19
C PRO A 144 -0.31 1.27 -10.02
N ILE A 145 0.06 1.66 -8.79
CA ILE A 145 -0.75 1.37 -7.60
C ILE A 145 -2.02 2.20 -7.61
N LEU A 146 -1.93 3.48 -7.95
CA LEU A 146 -3.09 4.36 -8.05
C LEU A 146 -4.12 3.85 -9.07
N GLN A 147 -3.66 3.43 -10.26
CA GLN A 147 -4.51 2.79 -11.27
C GLN A 147 -5.15 1.50 -10.74
N SER A 148 -4.39 0.67 -10.02
CA SER A 148 -4.92 -0.55 -9.41
C SER A 148 -5.96 -0.25 -8.32
N ILE A 149 -5.79 0.81 -7.54
CA ILE A 149 -6.77 1.27 -6.55
C ILE A 149 -8.09 1.61 -7.25
N PHE A 150 -8.06 2.47 -8.28
CA PHE A 150 -9.29 2.86 -8.99
C PHE A 150 -9.95 1.71 -9.76
N ALA A 151 -9.18 0.72 -10.21
CA ALA A 151 -9.71 -0.46 -10.89
C ALA A 151 -10.36 -1.48 -9.95
N ASN A 152 -9.90 -1.61 -8.71
CA ASN A 152 -10.28 -2.71 -7.82
C ASN A 152 -11.06 -2.28 -6.58
N MET A 153 -10.88 -1.04 -6.11
CA MET A 153 -11.63 -0.55 -4.96
C MET A 153 -13.01 -0.08 -5.41
N VAL A 154 -14.02 -0.33 -4.59
CA VAL A 154 -15.42 -0.05 -4.94
C VAL A 154 -16.02 1.06 -4.10
N ASN A 155 -15.58 1.21 -2.86
CA ASN A 155 -16.07 2.22 -1.94
C ASN A 155 -15.01 3.31 -1.76
N TYR A 156 -15.45 4.55 -1.84
CA TYR A 156 -14.60 5.73 -1.68
C TYR A 156 -15.22 6.69 -0.70
N PHE A 157 -14.38 7.25 0.18
CA PHE A 157 -14.74 8.27 1.14
C PHE A 157 -13.74 9.41 0.99
N CYS A 158 -14.16 10.48 0.33
CA CYS A 158 -13.30 11.61 -0.01
C CYS A 158 -13.63 12.79 0.87
N PHE A 159 -12.69 13.18 1.72
CA PHE A 159 -12.72 14.45 2.44
C PHE A 159 -12.23 15.56 1.51
N LYS A 160 -12.07 16.79 2.04
CA LYS A 160 -11.54 17.91 1.27
C LYS A 160 -10.19 17.58 0.64
N LEU A 161 -10.09 17.78 -0.67
CA LEU A 161 -8.91 17.46 -1.46
C LEU A 161 -8.23 18.73 -1.99
N SER A 162 -6.94 18.61 -2.34
CA SER A 162 -6.26 19.55 -3.23
C SER A 162 -6.89 19.51 -4.62
N ARG A 163 -6.67 20.56 -5.45
CA ARG A 163 -7.21 20.60 -6.81
C ARG A 163 -6.68 19.44 -7.65
N ASP A 164 -5.39 19.13 -7.54
CA ASP A 164 -4.74 18.08 -8.33
C ASP A 164 -5.30 16.69 -7.98
N ASP A 165 -5.44 16.38 -6.69
CA ASP A 165 -6.04 15.13 -6.23
C ASP A 165 -7.54 15.07 -6.58
N ALA A 166 -8.26 16.19 -6.46
CA ALA A 166 -9.68 16.27 -6.82
C ALA A 166 -9.91 16.00 -8.31
N GLU A 167 -9.02 16.45 -9.19
CA GLU A 167 -9.09 16.15 -10.62
C GLU A 167 -8.95 14.63 -10.88
N ILE A 168 -7.98 13.99 -10.23
CA ILE A 168 -7.76 12.53 -10.34
C ILE A 168 -9.00 11.78 -9.85
N VAL A 169 -9.52 12.15 -8.69
CA VAL A 169 -10.70 11.50 -8.09
C VAL A 169 -11.95 11.73 -8.92
N ALA A 170 -12.20 12.97 -9.36
CA ALA A 170 -13.40 13.30 -10.15
C ALA A 170 -13.47 12.54 -11.48
N ARG A 171 -12.32 12.32 -12.13
CA ARG A 171 -12.25 11.50 -13.37
C ARG A 171 -12.61 10.02 -13.14
N ASN A 172 -12.44 9.52 -11.92
CA ASN A 172 -12.61 8.10 -11.59
C ASN A 172 -13.90 7.77 -10.84
N LEU A 173 -14.55 8.76 -10.20
CA LEU A 173 -15.74 8.51 -9.39
C LEU A 173 -17.06 8.61 -10.15
N ASN A 174 -17.07 9.16 -11.37
CA ASN A 174 -18.28 9.36 -12.17
C ASN A 174 -19.40 10.07 -11.37
N PHE A 175 -19.24 11.37 -11.15
CA PHE A 175 -20.27 12.16 -10.50
C PHE A 175 -21.53 12.23 -11.37
N GLU A 176 -22.65 11.77 -10.82
CA GLU A 176 -23.97 12.05 -11.37
C GLU A 176 -24.39 13.44 -10.88
N ILE A 177 -24.27 14.44 -11.75
CA ILE A 177 -24.69 15.82 -11.45
C ILE A 177 -26.07 16.02 -12.05
N ASP A 178 -26.99 16.55 -11.23
CA ASP A 178 -28.34 16.87 -11.69
C ASP A 178 -28.24 17.81 -12.90
N GLU A 179 -28.96 17.47 -13.96
CA GLU A 179 -29.00 18.23 -15.21
C GLU A 179 -29.36 19.72 -15.03
N PHE A 180 -30.02 20.05 -13.92
CA PHE A 180 -30.37 21.43 -13.58
C PHE A 180 -29.13 22.32 -13.34
N PHE A 181 -28.02 21.73 -12.92
CA PHE A 181 -26.76 22.46 -12.66
C PHE A 181 -25.83 22.54 -13.87
N LEU A 182 -26.19 21.91 -14.98
CA LEU A 182 -25.38 21.88 -16.19
C LEU A 182 -25.91 22.91 -17.21
N THR A 183 -25.04 23.75 -17.72
CA THR A 183 -25.37 24.68 -18.81
C THR A 183 -25.55 23.93 -20.12
N ASN A 184 -24.78 22.84 -20.29
CA ASN A 184 -24.89 21.95 -21.45
C ASN A 184 -24.86 20.49 -20.97
N LYS A 185 -25.99 19.77 -21.17
CA LYS A 185 -26.22 18.40 -20.67
C LYS A 185 -25.18 17.35 -21.09
N ASN A 186 -24.37 17.62 -22.11
CA ASN A 186 -23.37 16.72 -22.65
C ASN A 186 -21.93 17.20 -22.48
N ASP A 187 -21.69 18.29 -21.73
CA ASP A 187 -20.33 18.80 -21.54
C ASP A 187 -19.61 18.06 -20.40
N GLN A 188 -18.86 17.04 -20.75
CA GLN A 188 -18.03 16.29 -19.80
C GLN A 188 -17.02 17.16 -19.04
N ARG A 189 -16.60 18.30 -19.61
CA ARG A 189 -15.69 19.23 -18.95
C ARG A 189 -16.40 19.97 -17.82
N GLU A 190 -17.63 20.39 -18.06
CA GLU A 190 -18.45 21.06 -17.04
C GLU A 190 -18.72 20.11 -15.85
N ILE A 191 -19.06 18.85 -16.13
CA ILE A 191 -19.26 17.79 -15.10
C ILE A 191 -17.97 17.59 -14.29
N LEU A 192 -16.82 17.50 -14.95
CA LEU A 192 -15.54 17.34 -14.29
C LEU A 192 -15.21 18.52 -13.39
N GLU A 193 -15.35 19.77 -13.87
CA GLU A 193 -15.06 20.97 -13.08
C GLU A 193 -16.00 21.09 -11.88
N LEU A 194 -17.27 20.72 -12.01
CA LEU A 194 -18.20 20.69 -10.88
C LEU A 194 -17.79 19.60 -9.86
N GLY A 195 -17.38 18.42 -10.31
CA GLY A 195 -16.86 17.38 -9.43
C GLY A 195 -15.60 17.83 -8.66
N ILE A 196 -14.66 18.49 -9.35
CA ILE A 196 -13.47 19.09 -8.72
C ILE A 196 -13.88 20.10 -7.67
N ARG A 197 -14.79 21.01 -8.01
CA ARG A 197 -15.28 22.05 -7.12
C ARG A 197 -15.91 21.46 -5.86
N ILE A 198 -16.79 20.46 -6.01
CA ILE A 198 -17.42 19.77 -4.88
C ILE A 198 -16.36 19.22 -3.93
N LEU A 199 -15.32 18.53 -4.44
CA LEU A 199 -14.28 17.91 -3.63
C LEU A 199 -13.34 18.92 -2.97
N THR A 200 -13.11 20.09 -3.59
CA THR A 200 -12.21 21.12 -3.06
C THR A 200 -12.88 22.08 -2.07
N GLU A 201 -14.21 22.21 -2.13
CA GLU A 201 -14.98 23.14 -1.28
C GLU A 201 -15.62 22.46 -0.05
N LEU A 202 -15.35 21.20 0.22
CA LEU A 202 -15.84 20.51 1.42
C LEU A 202 -15.35 21.20 2.70
N ASN A 203 -16.25 21.34 3.66
CA ASN A 203 -15.90 21.81 4.99
C ASN A 203 -15.20 20.70 5.80
N PRO A 204 -14.51 21.05 6.90
CA PRO A 204 -13.98 20.05 7.82
C PRO A 204 -15.06 19.05 8.28
N ARG A 205 -14.76 17.76 8.23
CA ARG A 205 -15.65 16.64 8.59
C ARG A 205 -16.78 16.35 7.60
N GLU A 206 -16.84 17.04 6.48
CA GLU A 206 -17.71 16.67 5.36
C GLU A 206 -17.00 15.63 4.48
N VAL A 207 -17.76 14.71 3.93
CA VAL A 207 -17.25 13.61 3.10
C VAL A 207 -18.17 13.41 1.90
N ILE A 208 -17.58 13.19 0.75
CA ILE A 208 -18.27 12.62 -0.41
C ILE A 208 -18.02 11.13 -0.40
N ALA A 209 -19.09 10.35 -0.35
CA ALA A 209 -19.03 8.89 -0.36
C ALA A 209 -19.60 8.33 -1.65
N ARG A 210 -18.87 7.41 -2.27
CA ARG A 210 -19.38 6.51 -3.30
C ARG A 210 -19.36 5.10 -2.75
N VAL A 211 -20.51 4.43 -2.71
CA VAL A 211 -20.64 3.15 -1.99
C VAL A 211 -21.31 2.12 -2.89
N LEU A 212 -20.79 0.90 -2.89
CA LEU A 212 -21.47 -0.27 -3.42
C LEU A 212 -22.24 -0.94 -2.29
N ALA A 213 -23.57 -0.97 -2.38
CA ALA A 213 -24.43 -1.68 -1.45
C ALA A 213 -25.51 -2.45 -2.20
N LYS A 214 -25.81 -3.68 -1.73
CA LYS A 214 -26.82 -4.57 -2.36
C LYS A 214 -26.62 -4.74 -3.88
N ASP A 215 -25.35 -4.90 -4.29
CA ASP A 215 -24.94 -5.02 -5.69
C ASP A 215 -25.28 -3.82 -6.60
N GLN A 216 -25.57 -2.68 -6.02
CA GLN A 216 -25.81 -1.42 -6.72
C GLN A 216 -24.80 -0.36 -6.28
N TYR A 217 -24.26 0.37 -7.27
CA TYR A 217 -23.48 1.57 -6.97
C TYR A 217 -24.43 2.71 -6.66
N TYR A 218 -24.21 3.32 -5.50
CA TYR A 218 -24.81 4.61 -5.21
C TYR A 218 -23.87 5.69 -5.74
N PRO A 219 -24.39 6.67 -6.51
CA PRO A 219 -23.60 7.79 -6.98
C PRO A 219 -22.99 8.54 -5.80
N PRO A 220 -21.93 9.32 -6.02
CA PRO A 220 -21.31 10.11 -4.97
C PRO A 220 -22.34 11.02 -4.28
N PHE A 221 -22.43 10.92 -2.96
CA PHE A 221 -23.34 11.71 -2.12
C PHE A 221 -22.58 12.30 -0.93
N LYS A 222 -23.09 13.43 -0.41
CA LYS A 222 -22.54 14.12 0.76
C LYS A 222 -23.18 13.62 2.04
#